data_81199da341e8947fb1ef98887f521961
#
_entry.id   81199da341e8947fb1ef98887f521961
#
_cell.length_a   1.000
_cell.length_b   1.000
_cell.length_c   1.000
_cell.angle_alpha   90.00
_cell.angle_beta   90.00
_cell.angle_gamma   90.00
#
_symmetry.space_group_name_H-M   'P 1'
#
loop_
_entity.id
_entity.type
_entity.pdbx_description
1 polymer ?
#
loop_
_entity_poly.entity_id
_entity_poly.type
_entity_poly.pdbx_seq_one_letter_code
_entity_poly.pdbx_strand_id
1 'polypeptide(L)'
;MKITIFTILFTFFCFNITKARPVSYPGGLTLMLMNSGMKNSLHTHYSSTAKTSLGYKIEYWRGDEFTLNMIQMNNLIKRWNKPESQANFYLKSAIGAALSDKADFESKKNFAGFIGISTDWENQRYFIQYSNRYTKAFEIKDFYTQFIHLGIAPYIGEYGDIHTWFMIKIDHTPEFERNIVITPHLRFFKNVHLVEVGADTKGKIM
;
A
#
# COMPACT_ATOMS: atom_id res chain seq x y z
N MET A 1 26.95 20.38 16.03
CA MET A 1 26.43 20.15 14.68
C MET A 1 25.54 18.88 14.52
N LYS A 2 25.78 17.79 15.26
CA LYS A 2 24.96 16.54 15.15
C LYS A 2 23.55 16.62 15.80
N ILE A 3 23.37 17.44 16.81
CA ILE A 3 22.08 17.60 17.53
C ILE A 3 21.07 18.40 16.69
N THR A 4 21.55 19.39 15.94
CA THR A 4 20.71 20.26 15.10
C THR A 4 20.06 19.50 13.92
N ILE A 5 20.78 18.53 13.35
CA ILE A 5 20.27 17.69 12.24
C ILE A 5 19.17 16.74 12.75
N PHE A 6 19.33 16.20 13.96
CA PHE A 6 18.32 15.32 14.55
C PHE A 6 17.03 16.07 14.91
N THR A 7 17.15 17.31 15.38
CA THR A 7 15.99 18.18 15.70
C THR A 7 15.25 18.60 14.43
N ILE A 8 15.94 18.89 13.34
CA ILE A 8 15.31 19.22 12.05
C ILE A 8 14.61 17.99 11.45
N LEU A 9 15.17 16.78 11.58
CA LEU A 9 14.52 15.55 11.14
C LEU A 9 13.26 15.24 11.96
N PHE A 10 13.24 15.56 13.25
CA PHE A 10 12.10 15.31 14.14
C PHE A 10 10.97 16.33 13.93
N THR A 11 11.27 17.58 13.59
CA THR A 11 10.25 18.61 13.29
C THR A 11 9.54 18.37 11.96
N PHE A 12 10.13 17.65 11.01
CA PHE A 12 9.45 17.25 9.78
C PHE A 12 8.41 16.13 9.97
N PHE A 13 8.41 15.43 11.12
CA PHE A 13 7.47 14.36 11.43
C PHE A 13 6.14 14.84 12.04
N CYS A 14 5.96 16.15 12.27
CA CYS A 14 4.72 16.71 12.84
C CYS A 14 3.65 17.09 11.80
N PHE A 15 3.74 16.61 10.57
CA PHE A 15 2.63 16.76 9.62
C PHE A 15 1.50 15.79 9.99
N ASN A 16 0.28 16.31 10.05
CA ASN A 16 -0.94 15.53 10.25
C ASN A 16 -1.07 14.47 9.16
N ILE A 17 -0.48 13.29 9.39
CA ILE A 17 -0.56 12.14 8.49
C ILE A 17 -1.93 11.50 8.72
N THR A 18 -2.77 11.56 7.72
CA THR A 18 -4.16 11.13 7.78
C THR A 18 -4.33 9.68 7.34
N LYS A 19 -5.45 9.09 7.78
CA LYS A 19 -5.91 7.71 7.53
C LYS A 19 -5.30 7.07 6.28
N ALA A 20 -4.68 5.90 6.44
CA ALA A 20 -3.98 5.13 5.39
C ALA A 20 -4.90 4.58 4.28
N ARG A 21 -5.72 5.44 3.68
CA ARG A 21 -6.60 5.14 2.55
C ARG A 21 -6.01 5.67 1.24
N PRO A 22 -6.29 5.02 0.09
CA PRO A 22 -5.81 5.51 -1.21
C PRO A 22 -6.25 6.94 -1.54
N VAL A 23 -7.42 7.35 -1.04
CA VAL A 23 -7.93 8.73 -1.11
C VAL A 23 -8.42 9.11 0.29
N SER A 24 -7.84 10.18 0.85
CA SER A 24 -8.24 10.73 2.14
C SER A 24 -9.14 11.97 1.97
N TYR A 25 -9.19 12.86 2.94
CA TYR A 25 -9.90 14.14 2.77
C TYR A 25 -9.14 15.10 1.85
N PRO A 26 -9.80 16.07 1.22
CA PRO A 26 -9.13 17.09 0.40
C PRO A 26 -8.03 17.82 1.17
N GLY A 27 -6.83 17.93 0.59
CA GLY A 27 -5.65 18.52 1.22
C GLY A 27 -4.82 17.53 2.06
N GLY A 28 -5.30 16.28 2.26
CA GLY A 28 -4.59 15.28 3.06
C GLY A 28 -3.39 14.70 2.33
N LEU A 29 -2.25 14.63 3.03
CA LEU A 29 -1.04 13.93 2.62
C LEU A 29 -0.97 12.59 3.33
N THR A 30 -0.71 11.51 2.59
CA THR A 30 -0.52 10.16 3.14
C THR A 30 0.86 9.63 2.78
N LEU A 31 1.55 9.05 3.76
CA LEU A 31 2.81 8.34 3.58
C LEU A 31 2.61 6.88 3.99
N MET A 32 3.02 5.96 3.15
CA MET A 32 2.91 4.52 3.38
C MET A 32 4.24 3.85 3.08
N LEU A 33 4.79 3.19 4.08
CA LEU A 33 5.93 2.28 3.96
C LEU A 33 5.39 0.86 4.07
N MET A 34 5.75 0.00 3.14
CA MET A 34 5.34 -1.39 3.13
C MET A 34 6.54 -2.29 2.85
N ASN A 35 6.72 -3.27 3.70
CA ASN A 35 7.68 -4.34 3.53
C ASN A 35 6.90 -5.66 3.43
N SER A 36 7.26 -6.53 2.53
CA SER A 36 6.68 -7.87 2.42
C SER A 36 7.72 -8.87 1.92
N GLY A 37 7.39 -10.15 1.95
CA GLY A 37 8.27 -11.19 1.39
C GLY A 37 8.56 -11.02 -0.10
N MET A 38 7.71 -10.31 -0.85
CA MET A 38 7.85 -10.14 -2.30
C MET A 38 8.49 -8.81 -2.67
N LYS A 39 8.15 -7.72 -1.97
CA LYS A 39 8.57 -6.36 -2.33
C LYS A 39 8.66 -5.42 -1.16
N ASN A 40 9.44 -4.36 -1.34
CA ASN A 40 9.40 -3.15 -0.52
C ASN A 40 8.73 -2.04 -1.30
N SER A 41 7.97 -1.19 -0.65
CA SER A 41 7.42 -0.01 -1.31
C SER A 41 7.34 1.20 -0.39
N LEU A 42 7.58 2.36 -0.99
CA LEU A 42 7.31 3.67 -0.44
C LEU A 42 6.26 4.33 -1.33
N HIS A 43 5.19 4.81 -0.74
CA HIS A 43 4.14 5.52 -1.46
C HIS A 43 3.76 6.78 -0.68
N THR A 44 3.86 7.93 -1.33
CA THR A 44 3.33 9.19 -0.82
C THR A 44 2.29 9.72 -1.79
N HIS A 45 1.15 10.19 -1.29
CA HIS A 45 0.13 10.78 -2.14
C HIS A 45 -0.62 11.92 -1.45
N TYR A 46 -1.02 12.89 -2.24
CA TYR A 46 -1.82 14.04 -1.87
C TYR A 46 -3.23 13.90 -2.44
N SER A 47 -4.24 14.02 -1.60
CA SER A 47 -5.64 13.98 -1.99
C SER A 47 -6.08 15.37 -2.42
N SER A 48 -6.06 15.63 -3.73
CA SER A 48 -6.48 16.93 -4.29
C SER A 48 -7.99 17.16 -4.14
N THR A 49 -8.76 16.08 -4.13
CA THR A 49 -10.21 16.11 -3.91
C THR A 49 -10.63 14.94 -2.99
N ALA A 50 -11.91 14.91 -2.60
CA ALA A 50 -12.48 13.77 -1.88
C ALA A 50 -12.54 12.47 -2.71
N LYS A 51 -12.25 12.54 -4.02
CA LYS A 51 -12.33 11.40 -4.95
C LYS A 51 -11.02 11.06 -5.63
N THR A 52 -10.03 11.96 -5.61
CA THR A 52 -8.79 11.78 -6.37
C THR A 52 -7.59 12.09 -5.52
N SER A 53 -6.59 11.22 -5.57
CA SER A 53 -5.25 11.49 -5.05
C SER A 53 -4.20 11.22 -6.12
N LEU A 54 -3.12 12.00 -6.05
CA LEU A 54 -1.94 11.86 -6.90
C LEU A 54 -0.71 11.75 -6.01
N GLY A 55 0.22 10.87 -6.37
CA GLY A 55 1.39 10.67 -5.56
C GLY A 55 2.53 9.96 -6.27
N TYR A 56 3.62 9.81 -5.54
CA TYR A 56 4.81 9.12 -6.00
C TYR A 56 4.93 7.77 -5.32
N LYS A 57 5.29 6.74 -6.08
CA LYS A 57 5.43 5.38 -5.60
C LYS A 57 6.70 4.75 -6.10
N ILE A 58 7.48 4.18 -5.17
CA ILE A 58 8.63 3.32 -5.46
C ILE A 58 8.27 1.92 -4.99
N GLU A 59 8.52 0.92 -5.82
CA GLU A 59 8.41 -0.50 -5.47
C GLU A 59 9.67 -1.24 -5.90
N TYR A 60 10.36 -1.88 -4.96
CA TYR A 60 11.44 -2.81 -5.24
C TYR A 60 10.93 -4.25 -5.17
N TRP A 61 11.02 -4.98 -6.27
CA TRP A 61 10.60 -6.37 -6.42
C TRP A 61 11.79 -7.30 -6.25
N ARG A 62 11.78 -8.09 -5.16
CA ARG A 62 12.94 -8.86 -4.72
C ARG A 62 13.26 -10.08 -5.59
N GLY A 63 12.25 -10.75 -6.16
CA GLY A 63 12.43 -11.97 -6.94
C GLY A 63 13.22 -11.72 -8.23
N ASP A 64 12.86 -10.67 -8.94
CA ASP A 64 13.46 -10.31 -10.23
C ASP A 64 14.34 -9.04 -10.15
N GLU A 65 14.59 -8.52 -8.93
CA GLU A 65 15.55 -7.45 -8.64
C GLU A 65 15.39 -6.20 -9.51
N PHE A 66 14.14 -5.72 -9.62
CA PHE A 66 13.87 -4.48 -10.33
C PHE A 66 13.08 -3.49 -9.49
N THR A 67 13.23 -2.21 -9.79
CA THR A 67 12.55 -1.11 -9.12
C THR A 67 11.58 -0.41 -10.06
N LEU A 68 10.36 -0.20 -9.61
CA LEU A 68 9.37 0.64 -10.27
C LEU A 68 9.32 2.01 -9.61
N ASN A 69 9.53 3.07 -10.39
CA ASN A 69 9.41 4.46 -9.97
C ASN A 69 8.25 5.10 -10.73
N MET A 70 7.15 5.40 -10.05
CA MET A 70 5.90 5.75 -10.72
C MET A 70 5.21 6.94 -10.08
N ILE A 71 4.51 7.71 -10.90
CA ILE A 71 3.46 8.64 -10.46
C ILE A 71 2.15 7.86 -10.50
N GLN A 72 1.51 7.75 -9.34
CA GLN A 72 0.26 7.00 -9.16
C GLN A 72 -0.90 7.94 -8.92
N MET A 73 -2.00 7.68 -9.62
CA MET A 73 -3.30 8.29 -9.39
C MET A 73 -4.27 7.26 -8.82
N ASN A 74 -5.00 7.64 -7.77
CA ASN A 74 -6.09 6.85 -7.22
C ASN A 74 -7.39 7.64 -7.38
N ASN A 75 -8.40 6.98 -7.94
CA ASN A 75 -9.74 7.53 -8.10
C ASN A 75 -10.73 6.71 -7.28
N LEU A 76 -11.40 7.36 -6.34
CA LEU A 76 -12.55 6.80 -5.65
C LEU A 76 -13.77 6.89 -6.56
N ILE A 77 -14.11 5.80 -7.20
CA ILE A 77 -15.24 5.71 -8.14
C ILE A 77 -16.56 5.76 -7.38
N LYS A 78 -16.66 4.99 -6.29
CA LYS A 78 -17.85 4.96 -5.47
C LYS A 78 -17.55 4.68 -4.01
N ARG A 79 -18.31 5.33 -3.13
CA ARG A 79 -18.34 5.07 -1.69
C ARG A 79 -19.78 4.83 -1.26
N TRP A 80 -19.96 3.80 -0.49
CA TRP A 80 -21.22 3.49 0.18
C TRP A 80 -21.02 3.67 1.68
N ASN A 81 -21.72 4.64 2.25
CA ASN A 81 -21.72 4.88 3.69
C ASN A 81 -23.04 4.38 4.27
N LYS A 82 -22.95 3.54 5.28
CA LYS A 82 -24.06 3.13 6.13
C LYS A 82 -23.72 3.50 7.57
N PRO A 83 -24.71 3.56 8.50
CA PRO A 83 -24.44 3.94 9.89
C PRO A 83 -23.29 3.13 10.53
N GLU A 84 -23.21 1.83 10.24
CA GLU A 84 -22.27 0.92 10.89
C GLU A 84 -21.17 0.39 9.94
N SER A 85 -21.19 0.75 8.66
CA SER A 85 -20.23 0.21 7.70
C SER A 85 -19.93 1.17 6.56
N GLN A 86 -18.76 1.00 5.96
CA GLN A 86 -18.34 1.72 4.76
C GLN A 86 -17.79 0.75 3.74
N ALA A 87 -18.12 0.97 2.46
CA ALA A 87 -17.46 0.30 1.35
C ALA A 87 -16.94 1.31 0.33
N ASN A 88 -15.84 0.99 -0.31
CA ASN A 88 -15.21 1.83 -1.31
C ASN A 88 -14.82 1.01 -2.54
N PHE A 89 -14.89 1.66 -3.69
CA PHE A 89 -14.41 1.13 -4.95
C PHE A 89 -13.48 2.14 -5.61
N TYR A 90 -12.24 1.72 -5.92
CA TYR A 90 -11.19 2.57 -6.48
C TYR A 90 -10.71 2.02 -7.81
N LEU A 91 -10.43 2.93 -8.72
CA LEU A 91 -9.55 2.72 -9.88
C LEU A 91 -8.17 3.29 -9.53
N LYS A 92 -7.11 2.52 -9.77
CA LYS A 92 -5.72 2.91 -9.53
C LYS A 92 -4.95 2.80 -10.84
N SER A 93 -4.17 3.81 -11.16
CA SER A 93 -3.30 3.81 -12.32
C SER A 93 -1.96 4.47 -12.00
N ALA A 94 -0.92 4.08 -12.71
CA ALA A 94 0.38 4.71 -12.59
C ALA A 94 1.17 4.61 -13.88
N ILE A 95 2.05 5.60 -14.06
CA ILE A 95 3.04 5.63 -15.15
C ILE A 95 4.40 6.01 -14.57
N GLY A 96 5.47 5.54 -15.19
CA GLY A 96 6.83 5.83 -14.74
C GLY A 96 7.87 4.98 -15.43
N ALA A 97 8.91 4.61 -14.68
CA ALA A 97 10.04 3.83 -15.18
C ALA A 97 10.29 2.59 -14.32
N ALA A 98 10.66 1.51 -14.99
CA ALA A 98 11.24 0.32 -14.39
C ALA A 98 12.76 0.36 -14.58
N LEU A 99 13.49 0.01 -13.52
CA LEU A 99 14.95 -0.03 -13.47
C LEU A 99 15.37 -1.40 -12.98
N SER A 100 16.24 -2.09 -13.70
CA SER A 100 16.83 -3.36 -13.26
C SER A 100 18.32 -3.40 -13.55
N ASP A 101 19.09 -3.85 -12.56
CA ASP A 101 20.53 -4.09 -12.66
C ASP A 101 20.86 -5.59 -12.70
N LYS A 102 19.83 -6.47 -12.77
CA LYS A 102 20.02 -7.91 -12.88
C LYS A 102 20.65 -8.25 -14.22
N ALA A 103 21.59 -9.19 -14.22
CA ALA A 103 22.37 -9.60 -15.42
C ALA A 103 21.51 -9.92 -16.63
N ASP A 104 20.35 -10.56 -16.43
CA ASP A 104 19.40 -10.91 -17.49
C ASP A 104 18.79 -9.70 -18.19
N PHE A 105 18.82 -8.53 -17.54
CA PHE A 105 18.24 -7.28 -18.04
C PHE A 105 19.29 -6.21 -18.38
N GLU A 106 20.58 -6.46 -18.15
CA GLU A 106 21.73 -5.63 -18.53
C GLU A 106 21.51 -4.11 -18.24
N SER A 107 21.20 -3.76 -16.99
CA SER A 107 20.97 -2.37 -16.58
C SER A 107 19.84 -1.67 -17.38
N LYS A 108 18.79 -2.39 -17.71
CA LYS A 108 17.67 -1.83 -18.49
C LYS A 108 16.91 -0.78 -17.72
N LYS A 109 16.59 0.28 -18.46
CA LYS A 109 15.71 1.37 -18.01
C LYS A 109 14.58 1.50 -19.02
N ASN A 110 13.37 1.16 -18.63
CA ASN A 110 12.25 1.15 -19.52
C ASN A 110 11.03 1.86 -18.94
N PHE A 111 10.13 2.25 -19.82
CA PHE A 111 8.83 2.75 -19.40
C PHE A 111 8.05 1.66 -18.66
N ALA A 112 7.31 2.07 -17.64
CA ALA A 112 6.43 1.18 -16.89
C ALA A 112 5.14 1.87 -16.53
N GLY A 113 4.11 1.06 -16.31
CA GLY A 113 2.84 1.55 -15.82
C GLY A 113 1.96 0.42 -15.32
N PHE A 114 0.91 0.77 -14.60
CA PHE A 114 -0.11 -0.19 -14.22
C PHE A 114 -1.50 0.41 -14.21
N ILE A 115 -2.48 -0.47 -14.33
CA ILE A 115 -3.89 -0.21 -14.07
C ILE A 115 -4.44 -1.32 -13.18
N GLY A 116 -5.34 -0.96 -12.28
CA GLY A 116 -5.96 -1.92 -11.38
C GLY A 116 -7.14 -1.34 -10.62
N ILE A 117 -7.84 -2.23 -9.95
CA ILE A 117 -8.97 -1.87 -9.09
C ILE A 117 -8.70 -2.29 -7.65
N SER A 118 -9.35 -1.64 -6.72
CA SER A 118 -9.37 -2.01 -5.31
C SER A 118 -10.76 -1.77 -4.74
N THR A 119 -11.24 -2.70 -3.98
CA THR A 119 -12.48 -2.54 -3.21
C THR A 119 -12.23 -2.93 -1.78
N ASP A 120 -12.82 -2.21 -0.87
CA ASP A 120 -12.82 -2.54 0.55
C ASP A 120 -14.21 -2.35 1.14
N TRP A 121 -14.48 -3.13 2.17
CA TRP A 121 -15.63 -2.98 3.06
C TRP A 121 -15.16 -3.16 4.49
N GLU A 122 -15.64 -2.32 5.38
CA GLU A 122 -15.33 -2.39 6.80
C GLU A 122 -16.54 -1.98 7.65
N ASN A 123 -16.59 -2.58 8.84
CA ASN A 123 -17.36 -2.08 9.96
C ASN A 123 -16.45 -2.03 11.22
N GLN A 124 -17.02 -1.87 12.40
CA GLN A 124 -16.23 -1.80 13.65
C GLN A 124 -15.54 -3.13 14.03
N ARG A 125 -15.95 -4.27 13.44
CA ARG A 125 -15.49 -5.63 13.78
C ARG A 125 -14.83 -6.37 12.63
N TYR A 126 -15.22 -6.09 11.39
CA TYR A 126 -14.78 -6.87 10.22
C TYR A 126 -14.24 -5.94 9.14
N PHE A 127 -13.19 -6.40 8.49
CA PHE A 127 -12.57 -5.75 7.35
C PHE A 127 -12.34 -6.77 6.24
N ILE A 128 -12.69 -6.41 5.03
CA ILE A 128 -12.35 -7.16 3.83
C ILE A 128 -11.91 -6.19 2.73
N GLN A 129 -10.82 -6.52 2.07
CA GLN A 129 -10.32 -5.78 0.91
C GLN A 129 -9.90 -6.79 -0.17
N TYR A 130 -10.23 -6.46 -1.40
CA TYR A 130 -9.68 -7.09 -2.59
C TYR A 130 -9.03 -6.04 -3.46
N SER A 131 -7.88 -6.37 -4.03
CA SER A 131 -7.22 -5.49 -5.00
C SER A 131 -6.53 -6.34 -6.05
N ASN A 132 -6.57 -5.85 -7.28
CA ASN A 132 -5.78 -6.40 -8.37
C ASN A 132 -5.15 -5.28 -9.20
N ARG A 133 -4.12 -5.62 -9.94
CA ARG A 133 -3.52 -4.75 -10.94
C ARG A 133 -2.75 -5.57 -11.97
N TYR A 134 -2.75 -5.08 -13.21
CA TYR A 134 -1.83 -5.50 -14.25
C TYR A 134 -0.74 -4.44 -14.38
N THR A 135 0.51 -4.86 -14.33
CA THR A 135 1.70 -4.00 -14.46
C THR A 135 2.44 -4.39 -15.72
N LYS A 136 2.76 -3.40 -16.52
CA LYS A 136 3.61 -3.53 -17.70
C LYS A 136 4.92 -2.78 -17.46
N ALA A 137 6.03 -3.49 -17.46
CA ALA A 137 7.38 -2.94 -17.39
C ALA A 137 8.14 -3.45 -18.65
N PHE A 138 8.05 -2.65 -19.70
CA PHE A 138 8.54 -3.02 -21.04
C PHE A 138 9.96 -3.61 -21.00
N GLU A 139 10.18 -4.73 -21.68
CA GLU A 139 11.45 -5.48 -21.77
C GLU A 139 12.00 -6.01 -20.43
N ILE A 140 11.36 -5.72 -19.30
CA ILE A 140 11.73 -6.26 -18.00
C ILE A 140 10.75 -7.36 -17.61
N LYS A 141 9.48 -6.98 -17.32
CA LYS A 141 8.46 -7.97 -16.96
C LYS A 141 7.05 -7.39 -17.02
N ASP A 142 6.15 -8.14 -17.62
CA ASP A 142 4.70 -7.91 -17.48
C ASP A 142 4.16 -8.88 -16.45
N PHE A 143 3.32 -8.39 -15.51
CA PHE A 143 2.80 -9.25 -14.46
C PHE A 143 1.50 -8.77 -13.89
N TYR A 144 0.75 -9.74 -13.36
CA TYR A 144 -0.50 -9.52 -12.66
C TYR A 144 -0.31 -9.72 -11.16
N THR A 145 -0.89 -8.85 -10.36
CA THR A 145 -0.92 -9.00 -8.90
C THR A 145 -2.33 -8.89 -8.40
N GLN A 146 -2.70 -9.73 -7.45
CA GLN A 146 -3.93 -9.59 -6.71
C GLN A 146 -3.71 -9.96 -5.24
N PHE A 147 -4.55 -9.42 -4.38
CA PHE A 147 -4.57 -9.83 -2.98
C PHE A 147 -5.96 -9.73 -2.37
N ILE A 148 -6.19 -10.58 -1.37
CA ILE A 148 -7.28 -10.46 -0.43
C ILE A 148 -6.70 -10.13 0.93
N HIS A 149 -7.33 -9.22 1.65
CA HIS A 149 -6.95 -8.79 2.99
C HIS A 149 -8.17 -8.84 3.89
N LEU A 150 -8.12 -9.70 4.89
CA LEU A 150 -9.21 -9.97 5.83
C LEU A 150 -8.80 -9.54 7.22
N GLY A 151 -9.75 -9.04 8.01
CA GLY A 151 -9.50 -8.62 9.37
C GLY A 151 -10.68 -8.79 10.31
N ILE A 152 -10.35 -9.04 11.57
CA ILE A 152 -11.32 -9.06 12.66
C ILE A 152 -10.77 -8.28 13.86
N ALA A 153 -11.59 -7.37 14.42
CA ALA A 153 -11.29 -6.67 15.65
C ALA A 153 -11.81 -7.48 16.84
N PRO A 154 -10.97 -7.82 17.83
CA PRO A 154 -11.39 -8.56 19.02
C PRO A 154 -12.31 -7.74 19.93
N TYR A 155 -12.22 -6.42 19.86
CA TYR A 155 -13.06 -5.48 20.63
C TYR A 155 -13.42 -4.27 19.76
N ILE A 156 -14.42 -3.54 20.18
CA ILE A 156 -14.80 -2.24 19.62
C ILE A 156 -14.14 -1.18 20.50
N GLY A 157 -13.18 -0.44 19.93
CA GLY A 157 -12.52 0.66 20.63
C GLY A 157 -13.33 1.96 20.55
N GLU A 158 -13.21 2.80 21.56
CA GLU A 158 -13.78 4.14 21.57
C GLU A 158 -12.87 5.14 20.83
N TYR A 159 -13.37 6.38 20.65
CA TYR A 159 -12.55 7.41 20.03
C TYR A 159 -11.32 7.73 20.89
N GLY A 160 -10.14 7.65 20.28
CA GLY A 160 -8.84 7.87 20.93
C GLY A 160 -8.16 6.60 21.45
N ASP A 161 -8.85 5.48 21.47
CA ASP A 161 -8.25 4.18 21.79
C ASP A 161 -7.33 3.66 20.68
N ILE A 162 -6.53 2.67 21.02
CA ILE A 162 -5.82 1.87 20.03
C ILE A 162 -6.80 0.82 19.51
N HIS A 163 -7.12 0.87 18.23
CA HIS A 163 -7.90 -0.16 17.57
C HIS A 163 -6.96 -1.27 17.09
N THR A 164 -7.15 -2.47 17.61
CA THR A 164 -6.33 -3.65 17.29
C THR A 164 -7.12 -4.60 16.40
N TRP A 165 -6.47 -5.14 15.38
CA TRP A 165 -7.06 -6.08 14.45
C TRP A 165 -6.15 -7.28 14.24
N PHE A 166 -6.72 -8.48 14.22
CA PHE A 166 -6.09 -9.66 13.65
C PHE A 166 -6.35 -9.68 12.16
N MET A 167 -5.29 -9.74 11.38
CA MET A 167 -5.34 -9.61 9.94
C MET A 167 -4.68 -10.80 9.26
N ILE A 168 -5.19 -11.15 8.08
CA ILE A 168 -4.54 -12.10 7.17
C ILE A 168 -4.57 -11.52 5.76
N LYS A 169 -3.40 -11.48 5.12
CA LYS A 169 -3.26 -11.05 3.74
C LYS A 169 -2.80 -12.23 2.89
N ILE A 170 -3.44 -12.44 1.76
CA ILE A 170 -3.10 -13.45 0.76
C ILE A 170 -2.79 -12.71 -0.53
N ASP A 171 -1.50 -12.64 -0.87
CA ASP A 171 -1.00 -12.09 -2.12
C ASP A 171 -0.84 -13.22 -3.15
N HIS A 172 -1.26 -12.97 -4.39
CA HIS A 172 -1.07 -13.87 -5.54
C HIS A 172 -0.48 -13.10 -6.71
N THR A 173 0.63 -13.60 -7.24
CA THR A 173 1.37 -13.01 -8.36
C THR A 173 1.86 -14.15 -9.25
N PRO A 174 1.07 -14.58 -10.24
CA PRO A 174 1.30 -15.82 -11.01
C PRO A 174 2.66 -15.89 -11.70
N GLU A 175 3.17 -14.76 -12.18
CA GLU A 175 4.40 -14.67 -12.98
C GLU A 175 5.69 -14.72 -12.15
N PHE A 176 5.56 -14.80 -10.80
CA PHE A 176 6.71 -14.90 -9.92
C PHE A 176 6.86 -16.33 -9.38
N GLU A 177 8.09 -16.76 -9.16
CA GLU A 177 8.41 -18.06 -8.59
C GLU A 177 7.68 -18.29 -7.25
N ARG A 178 7.62 -17.24 -6.44
CA ARG A 178 6.82 -17.21 -5.22
C ARG A 178 5.44 -16.60 -5.52
N ASN A 179 4.55 -17.37 -6.10
CA ASN A 179 3.28 -16.89 -6.63
C ASN A 179 2.21 -16.61 -5.56
N ILE A 180 2.22 -17.35 -4.42
CA ILE A 180 1.30 -17.15 -3.32
C ILE A 180 2.07 -16.85 -2.04
N VAL A 181 1.66 -15.80 -1.33
CA VAL A 181 2.21 -15.41 -0.03
C VAL A 181 1.07 -15.14 0.94
N ILE A 182 1.09 -15.84 2.06
CA ILE A 182 0.11 -15.67 3.14
C ILE A 182 0.83 -14.99 4.31
N THR A 183 0.30 -13.86 4.77
CA THR A 183 0.89 -13.05 5.83
C THR A 183 -0.15 -12.77 6.91
N PRO A 184 -0.19 -13.57 7.98
CA PRO A 184 -0.88 -13.18 9.21
C PRO A 184 -0.13 -12.01 9.87
N HIS A 185 -0.88 -11.04 10.38
CA HIS A 185 -0.31 -9.85 11.02
C HIS A 185 -1.30 -9.18 11.98
N LEU A 186 -0.78 -8.33 12.84
CA LEU A 186 -1.55 -7.44 13.69
C LEU A 186 -1.55 -6.05 13.07
N ARG A 187 -2.72 -5.41 13.10
CA ARG A 187 -2.88 -4.00 12.73
C ARG A 187 -3.25 -3.22 13.98
N PHE A 188 -2.53 -2.14 14.20
CA PHE A 188 -2.80 -1.15 15.23
C PHE A 188 -3.12 0.18 14.55
N PHE A 189 -4.23 0.76 14.94
CA PHE A 189 -4.65 2.05 14.42
C PHE A 189 -5.00 2.98 15.58
N LYS A 190 -4.41 4.17 15.60
CA LYS A 190 -4.71 5.24 16.54
C LYS A 190 -4.67 6.59 15.85
N ASN A 191 -5.75 7.35 15.92
CA ASN A 191 -5.89 8.66 15.27
C ASN A 191 -5.62 8.59 13.76
N VAL A 192 -4.40 8.98 13.34
CA VAL A 192 -3.95 9.01 11.94
C VAL A 192 -2.86 7.98 11.65
N HIS A 193 -2.37 7.28 12.68
CA HIS A 193 -1.27 6.35 12.59
C HIS A 193 -1.80 4.92 12.46
N LEU A 194 -1.30 4.22 11.45
CA LEU A 194 -1.56 2.81 11.22
C LEU A 194 -0.21 2.08 11.18
N VAL A 195 -0.11 1.03 11.99
CA VAL A 195 1.06 0.14 12.04
C VAL A 195 0.59 -1.29 11.84
N GLU A 196 1.24 -2.00 10.96
CA GLU A 196 1.02 -3.43 10.73
C GLU A 196 2.32 -4.17 10.98
N VAL A 197 2.25 -5.26 11.74
CA VAL A 197 3.41 -6.10 12.08
C VAL A 197 3.03 -7.56 11.96
N GLY A 198 3.79 -8.28 11.16
CA GLY A 198 3.56 -9.71 10.95
C GLY A 198 4.71 -10.39 10.23
N ALA A 199 4.54 -11.65 9.95
CA ALA A 199 5.48 -12.40 9.14
C ALA A 199 4.72 -13.32 8.19
N ASP A 200 5.28 -13.50 7.00
CA ASP A 200 4.71 -14.44 6.06
C ASP A 200 5.02 -15.91 6.46
N THR A 201 4.38 -16.84 5.81
CA THR A 201 4.53 -18.30 6.07
C THR A 201 5.96 -18.83 5.85
N LYS A 202 6.88 -18.02 5.32
CA LYS A 202 8.32 -18.35 5.17
C LYS A 202 9.20 -17.54 6.14
N GLY A 203 8.61 -16.86 7.14
CA GLY A 203 9.31 -16.12 8.18
C GLY A 203 9.85 -14.75 7.75
N LYS A 204 9.46 -14.21 6.58
CA LYS A 204 9.84 -12.84 6.21
C LYS A 204 8.90 -11.85 6.89
N ILE A 205 9.49 -10.90 7.60
CA ILE A 205 8.78 -9.85 8.36
C ILE A 205 8.13 -8.85 7.38
N MET A 206 6.90 -8.49 7.71
CA MET A 206 6.14 -7.42 7.08
C MET A 206 6.34 -6.11 7.86
#